data_e678ce9d436279a877a9ab7526aae682
#
_entry.id   e678ce9d436279a877a9ab7526aae682
#
_cell.length_a   1.000
_cell.length_b   1.000
_cell.length_c   1.000
_cell.angle_alpha   90.00
_cell.angle_beta   90.00
_cell.angle_gamma   90.00
#
_symmetry.space_group_name_H-M   'P 1'
#
loop_
_entity.id
_entity.type
_entity.pdbx_description
1 polymer ?
#
loop_
_entity_poly.entity_id
_entity_poly.type
_entity_poly.pdbx_seq_one_letter_code
_entity_poly.pdbx_strand_id
1 'polypeptide(L)'
;MWNKRSSPLHTNVVKNENSTIRDIVQRAARTSAAKQVVQSIESRTVTEITSLAGSAFALYLSVVAHKTGGVHICVADDRDSAAYLAGDLYSFLGAERVLFLPSSYKRSIRYGGEDASGVVQRTAALEAIRNHKGEAIVVCTYPEALFENVVSAESVSQTVVEVSVGARVSMEELQQRVEELGFERVDFVHEPGQYSMRGGIFDIFSYSENKPFRLDFFGDEVESLRRFELSSQLSTERLQSVRIVPNLKNFASETKVTIAGYVGDAVWWMDNLDHTLARLDEERRKLLAESENPADDAQRVTSAKAFLGDTEGRRMVLRRASVKRPAEVQVAFNTQPQMAINRQYDLLAEDIEARAMQGYTTY
;
A
#
# COMPACT_ATOMS: atom_id res chain seq x y z
N MET A 1 50.35 28.28 20.69
CA MET A 1 50.03 27.23 21.67
C MET A 1 48.53 26.97 21.64
N TRP A 2 48.10 25.98 20.87
CA TRP A 2 46.72 25.55 20.82
C TRP A 2 46.59 24.27 21.62
N ASN A 3 45.88 24.35 22.72
CA ASN A 3 45.67 23.25 23.65
C ASN A 3 44.52 22.37 23.09
N LYS A 4 44.87 21.22 22.55
CA LYS A 4 43.92 20.15 22.18
C LYS A 4 43.34 19.56 23.47
N ARG A 5 42.11 19.94 23.83
CA ARG A 5 41.28 19.13 24.70
C ARG A 5 40.63 18.05 23.83
N SER A 6 41.17 16.85 23.96
CA SER A 6 40.55 15.64 23.41
C SER A 6 39.22 15.38 24.14
N SER A 7 38.12 15.59 23.46
CA SER A 7 36.81 15.15 23.88
C SER A 7 36.71 13.62 23.77
N PRO A 8 36.14 12.92 24.75
CA PRO A 8 35.95 11.46 24.70
C PRO A 8 34.68 11.08 23.92
N LEU A 9 34.65 11.41 22.61
CA LEU A 9 33.59 10.99 21.69
C LEU A 9 34.06 9.89 20.74
N HIS A 10 34.93 8.99 21.20
CA HIS A 10 35.26 7.79 20.47
C HIS A 10 34.95 6.58 21.34
N THR A 11 33.74 6.09 21.25
CA THR A 11 33.48 4.63 21.33
C THR A 11 31.97 4.36 21.12
N ASN A 12 31.70 3.45 20.20
CA ASN A 12 30.41 2.81 19.90
C ASN A 12 29.52 3.46 18.84
N VAL A 13 30.04 3.71 17.67
CA VAL A 13 29.24 3.87 16.45
C VAL A 13 29.53 2.71 15.51
N VAL A 14 29.02 1.55 15.82
CA VAL A 14 28.50 0.54 14.89
C VAL A 14 27.62 -0.40 15.73
N LYS A 15 26.54 0.08 16.28
CA LYS A 15 25.42 -0.79 16.57
C LYS A 15 24.73 -1.03 15.21
N ASN A 16 24.58 -2.30 14.86
CA ASN A 16 23.87 -2.77 13.70
C ASN A 16 22.54 -1.98 13.58
N GLU A 17 22.29 -1.26 12.48
CA GLU A 17 21.09 -0.40 12.29
C GLU A 17 19.79 -1.13 12.65
N ASN A 18 19.72 -2.42 12.32
CA ASN A 18 18.60 -3.28 12.69
C ASN A 18 18.40 -3.44 14.21
N SER A 19 19.45 -3.33 15.03
CA SER A 19 19.30 -3.42 16.50
C SER A 19 18.70 -2.13 17.06
N THR A 20 19.05 -0.99 16.50
CA THR A 20 18.56 0.33 16.92
C THR A 20 17.06 0.49 16.63
N ILE A 21 16.61 0.14 15.42
CA ILE A 21 15.19 0.17 15.04
C ILE A 21 14.37 -0.77 15.92
N ARG A 22 14.84 -1.99 16.18
CA ARG A 22 14.16 -2.93 17.07
C ARG A 22 13.99 -2.40 18.48
N ASP A 23 15.01 -1.73 19.04
CA ASP A 23 14.94 -1.13 20.37
C ASP A 23 13.89 -0.03 20.45
N ILE A 24 13.83 0.85 19.44
CA ILE A 24 12.81 1.93 19.36
C ILE A 24 11.41 1.32 19.29
N VAL A 25 11.19 0.35 18.40
CA VAL A 25 9.89 -0.33 18.23
C VAL A 25 9.46 -1.02 19.53
N GLN A 26 10.38 -1.70 20.23
CA GLN A 26 10.07 -2.34 21.51
C GLN A 26 9.73 -1.34 22.63
N ARG A 27 10.41 -0.21 22.69
CA ARG A 27 10.10 0.86 23.66
C ARG A 27 8.72 1.47 23.36
N ALA A 28 8.44 1.81 22.08
CA ALA A 28 7.15 2.32 21.65
C ALA A 28 6.00 1.34 21.99
N ALA A 29 6.20 0.04 21.78
CA ALA A 29 5.22 -1.00 22.09
C ALA A 29 4.86 -1.13 23.58
N ARG A 30 5.72 -0.65 24.48
CA ARG A 30 5.49 -0.69 25.94
C ARG A 30 4.71 0.50 26.45
N THR A 31 4.54 1.55 25.67
CA THR A 31 3.82 2.78 26.09
C THR A 31 2.35 2.47 26.37
N SER A 32 1.76 3.22 27.32
CA SER A 32 0.33 3.12 27.62
C SER A 32 -0.53 3.50 26.42
N ALA A 33 -0.12 4.55 25.68
CA ALA A 33 -0.82 5.03 24.49
C ALA A 33 -0.91 3.94 23.40
N ALA A 34 0.20 3.26 23.08
CA ALA A 34 0.18 2.16 22.09
C ALA A 34 -0.76 1.02 22.54
N LYS A 35 -0.74 0.64 23.81
CA LYS A 35 -1.62 -0.40 24.36
C LYS A 35 -3.10 0.00 24.29
N GLN A 36 -3.42 1.27 24.59
CA GLN A 36 -4.78 1.79 24.52
C GLN A 36 -5.31 1.76 23.07
N VAL A 37 -4.50 2.15 22.08
CA VAL A 37 -4.90 2.08 20.66
C VAL A 37 -5.14 0.62 20.24
N VAL A 38 -4.27 -0.33 20.63
CA VAL A 38 -4.49 -1.77 20.36
C VAL A 38 -5.82 -2.23 20.95
N GLN A 39 -6.08 -1.93 22.23
CA GLN A 39 -7.33 -2.30 22.89
C GLN A 39 -8.56 -1.70 22.23
N SER A 40 -8.51 -0.44 21.82
CA SER A 40 -9.60 0.23 21.10
C SER A 40 -9.89 -0.43 19.75
N ILE A 41 -8.85 -0.81 19.00
CA ILE A 41 -8.98 -1.54 17.73
C ILE A 41 -9.63 -2.91 17.96
N GLU A 42 -9.22 -3.65 18.99
CA GLU A 42 -9.81 -4.93 19.34
C GLU A 42 -11.28 -4.80 19.76
N SER A 43 -11.62 -3.73 20.46
CA SER A 43 -12.99 -3.41 20.88
C SER A 43 -13.85 -2.76 19.79
N ARG A 44 -13.30 -2.53 18.59
CA ARG A 44 -13.95 -1.85 17.45
C ARG A 44 -14.46 -0.44 17.74
N THR A 45 -13.84 0.25 18.68
CA THR A 45 -14.13 1.65 19.01
C THR A 45 -13.44 2.61 18.05
N VAL A 46 -14.13 3.69 17.67
CA VAL A 46 -13.51 4.78 16.91
C VAL A 46 -12.59 5.57 17.84
N THR A 47 -11.31 5.61 17.50
CA THR A 47 -10.28 6.19 18.36
C THR A 47 -9.66 7.41 17.70
N GLU A 48 -9.58 8.53 18.40
CA GLU A 48 -8.78 9.67 17.99
C GLU A 48 -7.41 9.62 18.64
N ILE A 49 -6.34 9.76 17.83
CA ILE A 49 -4.97 9.88 18.33
C ILE A 49 -4.47 11.30 18.17
N THR A 50 -3.85 11.84 19.21
CA THR A 50 -3.37 13.22 19.23
C THR A 50 -1.90 13.29 19.64
N SER A 51 -1.27 14.44 19.35
CA SER A 51 0.13 14.72 19.73
C SER A 51 1.14 13.71 19.19
N LEU A 52 0.96 13.26 17.94
CA LEU A 52 1.93 12.49 17.17
C LEU A 52 2.58 13.36 16.10
N ALA A 53 3.86 13.64 16.27
CA ALA A 53 4.64 14.50 15.39
C ALA A 53 5.59 13.67 14.49
N GLY A 54 5.76 14.10 13.24
CA GLY A 54 6.70 13.51 12.29
C GLY A 54 6.54 12.00 12.13
N SER A 55 7.66 11.29 11.97
CA SER A 55 7.70 9.84 11.78
C SER A 55 7.28 9.01 13.00
N ALA A 56 6.97 9.66 14.15
CA ALA A 56 6.39 8.96 15.29
C ALA A 56 5.05 8.30 14.93
N PHE A 57 4.29 8.87 13.99
CA PHE A 57 3.06 8.25 13.49
C PHE A 57 3.36 6.89 12.83
N ALA A 58 4.32 6.83 11.91
CA ALA A 58 4.72 5.58 11.26
C ALA A 58 5.23 4.54 12.26
N LEU A 59 6.03 4.98 13.25
CA LEU A 59 6.52 4.12 14.33
C LEU A 59 5.36 3.48 15.11
N TYR A 60 4.43 4.28 15.63
CA TYR A 60 3.33 3.76 16.44
C TYR A 60 2.32 2.95 15.61
N LEU A 61 2.08 3.34 14.36
CA LEU A 61 1.27 2.55 13.44
C LEU A 61 1.90 1.18 13.21
N SER A 62 3.22 1.11 12.97
CA SER A 62 3.92 -0.17 12.78
C SER A 62 3.83 -1.08 14.01
N VAL A 63 3.97 -0.50 15.21
CA VAL A 63 3.80 -1.22 16.49
C VAL A 63 2.39 -1.77 16.63
N VAL A 64 1.38 -0.95 16.38
CA VAL A 64 -0.03 -1.35 16.51
C VAL A 64 -0.37 -2.40 15.47
N ALA A 65 0.02 -2.20 14.21
CA ALA A 65 -0.20 -3.17 13.13
C ALA A 65 0.42 -4.53 13.45
N HIS A 66 1.66 -4.54 13.94
CA HIS A 66 2.31 -5.79 14.36
C HIS A 66 1.54 -6.52 15.48
N LYS A 67 0.88 -5.80 16.37
CA LYS A 67 0.13 -6.36 17.51
C LYS A 67 -1.26 -6.85 17.12
N THR A 68 -1.96 -6.12 16.25
CA THR A 68 -3.34 -6.42 15.88
C THR A 68 -3.46 -7.34 14.66
N GLY A 69 -2.39 -7.45 13.86
CA GLY A 69 -2.40 -8.25 12.63
C GLY A 69 -3.36 -7.72 11.56
N GLY A 70 -3.50 -8.46 10.46
CA GLY A 70 -4.47 -8.18 9.41
C GLY A 70 -4.09 -7.02 8.47
N VAL A 71 -5.08 -6.43 7.84
CA VAL A 71 -4.91 -5.34 6.87
C VAL A 71 -5.16 -3.99 7.53
N HIS A 72 -4.21 -3.08 7.39
CA HIS A 72 -4.31 -1.70 7.85
C HIS A 72 -4.31 -0.77 6.64
N ILE A 73 -5.34 0.07 6.48
CA ILE A 73 -5.45 1.05 5.41
C ILE A 73 -5.19 2.44 5.98
N CYS A 74 -4.15 3.10 5.50
CA CYS A 74 -3.77 4.45 5.90
C CYS A 74 -4.14 5.44 4.81
N VAL A 75 -5.08 6.33 5.10
CA VAL A 75 -5.54 7.36 4.18
C VAL A 75 -4.92 8.68 4.59
N ALA A 76 -3.91 9.13 3.84
CA ALA A 76 -3.29 10.45 4.00
C ALA A 76 -4.12 11.53 3.28
N ASP A 77 -3.79 12.81 3.50
CA ASP A 77 -4.52 13.92 2.90
C ASP A 77 -4.34 13.99 1.36
N ASP A 78 -3.17 13.55 0.86
CA ASP A 78 -2.81 13.55 -0.56
C ASP A 78 -1.80 12.44 -0.91
N ARG A 79 -1.48 12.33 -2.22
CA ARG A 79 -0.55 11.32 -2.75
C ARG A 79 0.85 11.43 -2.16
N ASP A 80 1.38 12.63 -2.03
CA ASP A 80 2.76 12.83 -1.57
C ASP A 80 2.88 12.46 -0.09
N SER A 81 1.92 12.89 0.73
CA SER A 81 1.83 12.49 2.14
C SER A 81 1.71 10.98 2.33
N ALA A 82 0.92 10.30 1.47
CA ALA A 82 0.81 8.85 1.48
C ALA A 82 2.13 8.17 1.10
N ALA A 83 2.86 8.72 0.11
CA ALA A 83 4.16 8.19 -0.32
C ALA A 83 5.24 8.38 0.76
N TYR A 84 5.28 9.55 1.42
CA TYR A 84 6.19 9.77 2.56
C TYR A 84 5.90 8.82 3.72
N LEU A 85 4.62 8.61 4.06
CA LEU A 85 4.24 7.66 5.10
C LEU A 85 4.67 6.24 4.74
N ALA A 86 4.50 5.80 3.49
CA ALA A 86 4.96 4.50 3.03
C ALA A 86 6.49 4.37 3.16
N GLY A 87 7.25 5.40 2.79
CA GLY A 87 8.70 5.44 2.96
C GLY A 87 9.15 5.28 4.42
N ASP A 88 8.50 5.99 5.34
CA ASP A 88 8.75 5.85 6.78
C ASP A 88 8.44 4.42 7.27
N LEU A 89 7.31 3.86 6.85
CA LEU A 89 6.87 2.51 7.24
C LEU A 89 7.79 1.41 6.72
N TYR A 90 8.41 1.57 5.53
CA TYR A 90 9.40 0.61 5.02
C TYR A 90 10.55 0.39 6.01
N SER A 91 10.95 1.43 6.72
CA SER A 91 12.03 1.34 7.72
C SER A 91 11.65 0.51 8.94
N PHE A 92 10.36 0.43 9.30
CA PHE A 92 9.87 -0.28 10.48
C PHE A 92 9.32 -1.67 10.19
N LEU A 93 8.71 -1.88 9.01
CA LEU A 93 7.97 -3.10 8.68
C LEU A 93 8.64 -3.95 7.59
N GLY A 94 9.55 -3.36 6.79
CA GLY A 94 10.06 -3.98 5.57
C GLY A 94 9.16 -3.72 4.36
N ALA A 95 9.76 -3.76 3.17
CA ALA A 95 9.07 -3.39 1.92
C ALA A 95 7.93 -4.37 1.55
N GLU A 96 8.04 -5.63 1.95
CA GLU A 96 7.05 -6.68 1.65
C GLU A 96 5.74 -6.52 2.42
N ARG A 97 5.73 -5.71 3.50
CA ARG A 97 4.55 -5.48 4.34
C ARG A 97 3.92 -4.11 4.19
N VAL A 98 4.49 -3.27 3.32
CA VAL A 98 3.99 -1.92 3.06
C VAL A 98 3.62 -1.80 1.60
N LEU A 99 2.36 -1.54 1.31
CA LEU A 99 1.83 -1.40 -0.03
C LEU A 99 1.43 0.05 -0.28
N PHE A 100 1.59 0.49 -1.51
CA PHE A 100 1.07 1.77 -1.96
C PHE A 100 -0.09 1.51 -2.94
N LEU A 101 -1.26 2.05 -2.63
CA LEU A 101 -2.47 1.94 -3.46
C LEU A 101 -2.71 3.30 -4.15
N PRO A 102 -2.20 3.50 -5.38
CA PRO A 102 -2.38 4.76 -6.11
C PRO A 102 -3.72 4.81 -6.86
N SER A 103 -4.04 5.99 -7.39
CA SER A 103 -5.00 6.15 -8.48
C SER A 103 -4.46 5.53 -9.77
N SER A 104 -5.36 4.98 -10.59
CA SER A 104 -5.01 4.49 -11.95
C SER A 104 -4.89 5.62 -12.97
N TYR A 105 -5.11 6.86 -12.60
CA TYR A 105 -5.10 8.02 -13.48
C TYR A 105 -3.98 8.99 -13.11
N LYS A 106 -3.36 9.61 -14.11
CA LYS A 106 -2.27 10.58 -13.91
C LYS A 106 -2.69 11.79 -13.07
N ARG A 107 -3.92 12.26 -13.23
CA ARG A 107 -4.47 13.41 -12.49
C ARG A 107 -5.79 13.07 -11.82
N SER A 108 -6.80 12.72 -12.61
CA SER A 108 -8.14 12.37 -12.16
C SER A 108 -8.84 11.58 -13.26
N ILE A 109 -9.79 10.71 -12.88
CA ILE A 109 -10.66 9.97 -13.80
C ILE A 109 -11.37 10.88 -14.80
N ARG A 110 -11.69 12.12 -14.41
CA ARG A 110 -12.34 13.15 -15.26
C ARG A 110 -11.55 13.49 -16.52
N TYR A 111 -10.22 13.54 -16.42
CA TYR A 111 -9.36 13.95 -17.53
C TYR A 111 -8.89 12.75 -18.37
N GLY A 112 -9.26 11.53 -17.99
CA GLY A 112 -8.70 10.34 -18.61
C GLY A 112 -7.18 10.25 -18.39
N GLY A 113 -6.48 9.64 -19.33
CA GLY A 113 -5.02 9.54 -19.28
C GLY A 113 -4.56 8.60 -18.16
N GLU A 114 -4.59 7.30 -18.48
CA GLU A 114 -4.13 6.26 -17.55
C GLU A 114 -2.66 6.43 -17.18
N ASP A 115 -2.37 6.13 -15.93
CA ASP A 115 -1.01 5.93 -15.44
C ASP A 115 -0.72 4.42 -15.42
N ALA A 116 -0.03 3.92 -16.44
CA ALA A 116 0.28 2.49 -16.54
C ALA A 116 0.97 1.96 -15.27
N SER A 117 1.90 2.75 -14.69
CA SER A 117 2.55 2.39 -13.43
C SER A 117 1.54 2.36 -12.27
N GLY A 118 0.64 3.34 -12.21
CA GLY A 118 -0.43 3.40 -11.21
C GLY A 118 -1.38 2.21 -11.33
N VAL A 119 -1.75 1.80 -12.54
CA VAL A 119 -2.60 0.60 -12.78
C VAL A 119 -1.94 -0.65 -12.24
N VAL A 120 -0.65 -0.86 -12.54
CA VAL A 120 0.12 -2.03 -12.07
C VAL A 120 0.22 -2.04 -10.55
N GLN A 121 0.66 -0.93 -9.95
CA GLN A 121 0.80 -0.84 -8.49
C GLN A 121 -0.54 -1.05 -7.77
N ARG A 122 -1.63 -0.46 -8.31
CA ARG A 122 -2.97 -0.63 -7.78
C ARG A 122 -3.42 -2.09 -7.84
N THR A 123 -3.24 -2.74 -9.00
CA THR A 123 -3.60 -4.15 -9.19
C THR A 123 -2.81 -5.05 -8.24
N ALA A 124 -1.50 -4.83 -8.11
CA ALA A 124 -0.64 -5.57 -7.19
C ALA A 124 -1.07 -5.39 -5.72
N ALA A 125 -1.40 -4.16 -5.31
CA ALA A 125 -1.87 -3.88 -3.96
C ALA A 125 -3.22 -4.58 -3.66
N LEU A 126 -4.19 -4.52 -4.57
CA LEU A 126 -5.48 -5.20 -4.43
C LEU A 126 -5.33 -6.72 -4.35
N GLU A 127 -4.47 -7.29 -5.18
CA GLU A 127 -4.17 -8.71 -5.18
C GLU A 127 -3.47 -9.15 -3.88
N ALA A 128 -2.51 -8.36 -3.39
CA ALA A 128 -1.85 -8.62 -2.11
C ALA A 128 -2.83 -8.55 -0.92
N ILE A 129 -3.73 -7.56 -0.90
CA ILE A 129 -4.79 -7.44 0.11
C ILE A 129 -5.67 -8.69 0.10
N ARG A 130 -6.13 -9.12 -1.07
CA ARG A 130 -7.03 -10.28 -1.22
C ARG A 130 -6.40 -11.58 -0.75
N ASN A 131 -5.13 -11.78 -1.08
CA ASN A 131 -4.42 -13.03 -0.75
C ASN A 131 -3.69 -12.96 0.60
N HIS A 132 -3.87 -11.86 1.33
CA HIS A 132 -3.18 -11.65 2.59
C HIS A 132 -3.47 -12.77 3.59
N LYS A 133 -2.40 -13.38 4.11
CA LYS A 133 -2.42 -14.37 5.19
C LYS A 133 -1.19 -14.15 6.06
N GLY A 134 -1.38 -14.08 7.37
CA GLY A 134 -0.26 -14.03 8.31
C GLY A 134 -0.05 -12.66 8.96
N GLU A 135 1.18 -12.14 8.91
CA GLU A 135 1.55 -10.88 9.58
C GLU A 135 0.85 -9.68 8.94
N ALA A 136 0.70 -8.59 9.74
CA ALA A 136 0.04 -7.38 9.26
C ALA A 136 0.68 -6.80 8.00
N ILE A 137 -0.15 -6.33 7.09
CA ILE A 137 0.23 -5.44 5.99
C ILE A 137 -0.38 -4.05 6.18
N VAL A 138 0.35 -3.04 5.75
CA VAL A 138 -0.09 -1.64 5.78
C VAL A 138 -0.18 -1.12 4.35
N VAL A 139 -1.33 -0.58 4.00
CA VAL A 139 -1.61 0.00 2.68
C VAL A 139 -1.73 1.51 2.81
N CYS A 140 -0.82 2.25 2.21
CA CYS A 140 -0.88 3.71 2.16
C CYS A 140 -1.63 4.17 0.91
N THR A 141 -2.58 5.06 1.09
CA THR A 141 -3.45 5.57 0.03
C THR A 141 -3.91 7.01 0.32
N TYR A 142 -4.72 7.58 -0.56
CA TYR A 142 -5.20 8.96 -0.49
C TYR A 142 -6.58 9.10 -1.17
N PRO A 143 -7.32 10.23 -1.01
CA PRO A 143 -8.71 10.34 -1.44
C PRO A 143 -8.96 10.03 -2.93
N GLU A 144 -8.09 10.51 -3.85
CA GLU A 144 -8.25 10.27 -5.28
C GLU A 144 -8.11 8.78 -5.65
N ALA A 145 -7.30 8.03 -4.91
CA ALA A 145 -7.17 6.59 -5.10
C ALA A 145 -8.39 5.82 -4.55
N LEU A 146 -8.99 6.29 -3.45
CA LEU A 146 -10.23 5.75 -2.89
C LEU A 146 -11.46 6.08 -3.75
N PHE A 147 -11.38 7.14 -4.55
CA PHE A 147 -12.47 7.58 -5.41
C PHE A 147 -12.84 6.55 -6.49
N GLU A 148 -11.87 5.77 -6.95
CA GLU A 148 -12.07 4.74 -7.97
C GLU A 148 -12.63 3.45 -7.37
N ASN A 149 -13.82 3.04 -7.80
CA ASN A 149 -14.37 1.72 -7.52
C ASN A 149 -13.55 0.64 -8.23
N VAL A 150 -13.55 -0.55 -7.66
CA VAL A 150 -12.82 -1.72 -8.17
C VAL A 150 -13.76 -2.87 -8.45
N VAL A 151 -13.32 -3.80 -9.27
CA VAL A 151 -14.04 -5.07 -9.50
C VAL A 151 -14.10 -5.85 -8.19
N SER A 152 -15.23 -6.48 -7.89
CA SER A 152 -15.39 -7.24 -6.66
C SER A 152 -14.37 -8.39 -6.54
N ALA A 153 -14.04 -8.78 -5.31
CA ALA A 153 -13.08 -9.86 -5.07
C ALA A 153 -13.54 -11.21 -5.68
N GLU A 154 -14.84 -11.44 -5.72
CA GLU A 154 -15.46 -12.62 -6.35
C GLU A 154 -15.24 -12.61 -7.86
N SER A 155 -15.52 -11.49 -8.53
CA SER A 155 -15.29 -11.35 -9.97
C SER A 155 -13.81 -11.48 -10.34
N VAL A 156 -12.91 -10.86 -9.55
CA VAL A 156 -11.46 -11.00 -9.76
C VAL A 156 -11.03 -12.46 -9.68
N SER A 157 -11.60 -13.25 -8.78
CA SER A 157 -11.26 -14.68 -8.65
C SER A 157 -11.54 -15.50 -9.91
N GLN A 158 -12.51 -15.09 -10.71
CA GLN A 158 -12.88 -15.76 -11.96
C GLN A 158 -12.01 -15.34 -13.15
N THR A 159 -11.32 -14.21 -13.05
CA THR A 159 -10.50 -13.64 -14.13
C THR A 159 -9.00 -13.93 -13.99
N VAL A 160 -8.55 -14.46 -12.85
CA VAL A 160 -7.13 -14.80 -12.63
C VAL A 160 -6.83 -16.19 -13.18
N VAL A 161 -5.74 -16.31 -13.93
CA VAL A 161 -5.22 -17.59 -14.40
C VAL A 161 -4.07 -18.04 -13.49
N GLU A 162 -4.25 -19.18 -12.85
CA GLU A 162 -3.20 -19.82 -12.05
C GLU A 162 -2.54 -20.94 -12.83
N VAL A 163 -1.20 -20.91 -12.89
CA VAL A 163 -0.40 -21.96 -13.56
C VAL A 163 0.68 -22.44 -12.60
N SER A 164 0.85 -23.76 -12.50
CA SER A 164 1.86 -24.38 -11.65
C SER A 164 2.78 -25.28 -12.45
N VAL A 165 3.98 -25.53 -11.96
CA VAL A 165 4.88 -26.53 -12.53
C VAL A 165 4.21 -27.89 -12.48
N GLY A 166 4.27 -28.67 -13.58
CA GLY A 166 3.59 -29.93 -13.76
C GLY A 166 2.11 -29.82 -14.15
N ALA A 167 1.58 -28.59 -14.30
CA ALA A 167 0.22 -28.43 -14.80
C ALA A 167 0.12 -28.89 -16.25
N ARG A 168 -0.96 -29.62 -16.57
CA ARG A 168 -1.28 -30.05 -17.93
C ARG A 168 -2.27 -29.04 -18.53
N VAL A 169 -1.74 -28.17 -19.36
CA VAL A 169 -2.47 -27.16 -20.11
C VAL A 169 -1.72 -26.94 -21.41
N SER A 170 -2.39 -26.95 -22.55
CA SER A 170 -1.72 -26.65 -23.81
C SER A 170 -1.38 -25.16 -23.93
N MET A 171 -0.32 -24.85 -24.68
CA MET A 171 0.05 -23.45 -24.95
C MET A 171 -1.06 -22.68 -25.64
N GLU A 172 -1.79 -23.33 -26.53
CA GLU A 172 -2.92 -22.77 -27.28
C GLU A 172 -4.09 -22.46 -26.34
N GLU A 173 -4.38 -23.35 -25.38
CA GLU A 173 -5.41 -23.12 -24.36
C GLU A 173 -5.04 -21.94 -23.46
N LEU A 174 -3.78 -21.85 -23.00
CA LEU A 174 -3.30 -20.72 -22.22
C LEU A 174 -3.35 -19.42 -23.04
N GLN A 175 -2.94 -19.46 -24.31
CA GLN A 175 -3.03 -18.33 -25.25
C GLN A 175 -4.47 -17.82 -25.34
N GLN A 176 -5.41 -18.68 -25.69
CA GLN A 176 -6.82 -18.28 -25.81
C GLN A 176 -7.32 -17.61 -24.53
N ARG A 177 -6.99 -18.18 -23.40
CA ARG A 177 -7.43 -17.68 -22.10
C ARG A 177 -6.87 -16.30 -21.75
N VAL A 178 -5.58 -16.03 -22.05
CA VAL A 178 -4.99 -14.70 -21.80
C VAL A 178 -5.47 -13.67 -22.82
N GLU A 179 -5.75 -14.05 -24.08
CA GLU A 179 -6.36 -13.17 -25.08
C GLU A 179 -7.77 -12.74 -24.68
N GLU A 180 -8.61 -13.65 -24.16
CA GLU A 180 -9.93 -13.35 -23.62
C GLU A 180 -9.87 -12.37 -22.43
N LEU A 181 -8.75 -12.39 -21.69
CA LEU A 181 -8.46 -11.48 -20.59
C LEU A 181 -7.84 -10.14 -21.03
N GLY A 182 -7.66 -9.94 -22.34
CA GLY A 182 -7.18 -8.69 -22.92
C GLY A 182 -5.66 -8.53 -22.94
N PHE A 183 -4.90 -9.63 -22.86
CA PHE A 183 -3.46 -9.59 -23.11
C PHE A 183 -3.17 -9.51 -24.62
N GLU A 184 -2.16 -8.72 -24.97
CA GLU A 184 -1.73 -8.49 -26.35
C GLU A 184 -0.54 -9.38 -26.72
N ARG A 185 -0.61 -10.02 -27.90
CA ARG A 185 0.50 -10.81 -28.42
C ARG A 185 1.56 -9.92 -29.03
N VAL A 186 2.81 -10.10 -28.61
CA VAL A 186 3.98 -9.39 -29.13
C VAL A 186 5.14 -10.36 -29.43
N ASP A 187 6.16 -9.90 -30.16
CA ASP A 187 7.35 -10.72 -30.41
C ASP A 187 8.20 -10.88 -29.13
N PHE A 188 8.32 -9.82 -28.34
CA PHE A 188 9.01 -9.79 -27.06
C PHE A 188 8.21 -8.96 -26.05
N VAL A 189 8.05 -9.47 -24.84
CA VAL A 189 7.34 -8.80 -23.76
C VAL A 189 8.14 -7.62 -23.21
N HIS A 190 7.52 -6.44 -23.13
CA HIS A 190 8.13 -5.21 -22.65
C HIS A 190 7.34 -4.54 -21.50
N GLU A 191 6.03 -4.74 -21.45
CA GLU A 191 5.15 -4.09 -20.48
C GLU A 191 4.01 -5.00 -20.04
N PRO A 192 3.39 -4.73 -18.86
CA PRO A 192 2.25 -5.49 -18.38
C PRO A 192 1.09 -5.54 -19.38
N GLY A 193 0.46 -6.70 -19.49
CA GLY A 193 -0.61 -6.96 -20.45
C GLY A 193 -0.12 -7.56 -21.77
N GLN A 194 1.17 -7.82 -21.91
CA GLN A 194 1.74 -8.46 -23.09
C GLN A 194 2.10 -9.92 -22.82
N TYR A 195 2.00 -10.74 -23.88
CA TYR A 195 2.53 -12.10 -23.90
C TYR A 195 3.23 -12.42 -25.24
N SER A 196 4.11 -13.41 -25.23
CA SER A 196 4.88 -13.85 -26.40
C SER A 196 5.00 -15.38 -26.39
N MET A 197 4.93 -15.98 -27.56
CA MET A 197 5.11 -17.42 -27.75
C MET A 197 6.23 -17.71 -28.76
N ARG A 198 7.23 -18.48 -28.35
CA ARG A 198 8.37 -18.84 -29.19
C ARG A 198 8.83 -20.29 -28.92
N GLY A 199 8.55 -21.19 -29.85
CA GLY A 199 8.81 -22.61 -29.64
C GLY A 199 8.05 -23.15 -28.44
N GLY A 200 8.76 -23.73 -27.45
CA GLY A 200 8.18 -24.22 -26.21
C GLY A 200 8.14 -23.17 -25.06
N ILE A 201 8.32 -21.89 -25.37
CA ILE A 201 8.39 -20.82 -24.35
C ILE A 201 7.18 -19.91 -24.48
N PHE A 202 6.53 -19.66 -23.34
CA PHE A 202 5.45 -18.69 -23.17
C PHE A 202 5.88 -17.61 -22.16
N ASP A 203 6.15 -16.40 -22.66
CA ASP A 203 6.48 -15.24 -21.82
C ASP A 203 5.22 -14.40 -21.62
N ILE A 204 4.95 -13.95 -20.38
CA ILE A 204 3.79 -13.13 -20.05
C ILE A 204 4.08 -12.14 -18.94
N PHE A 205 3.56 -10.91 -19.06
CA PHE A 205 3.69 -9.89 -18.05
C PHE A 205 2.34 -9.56 -17.42
N SER A 206 2.11 -10.11 -16.22
CA SER A 206 0.92 -9.88 -15.43
C SER A 206 0.85 -8.44 -14.90
N TYR A 207 -0.37 -7.89 -14.78
CA TYR A 207 -0.57 -6.57 -14.18
C TYR A 207 -0.32 -6.50 -12.66
N SER A 208 -0.18 -7.62 -11.99
CA SER A 208 0.13 -7.67 -10.54
C SER A 208 1.62 -7.76 -10.23
N GLU A 209 2.49 -7.75 -11.25
CA GLU A 209 3.90 -8.04 -11.11
C GLU A 209 4.79 -6.93 -11.66
N ASN A 210 6.01 -6.83 -11.16
CA ASN A 210 7.02 -5.90 -11.64
C ASN A 210 8.03 -6.53 -12.63
N LYS A 211 7.95 -7.84 -12.81
CA LYS A 211 8.75 -8.63 -13.75
C LYS A 211 7.88 -9.65 -14.45
N PRO A 212 8.13 -9.92 -15.75
CA PRO A 212 7.40 -10.94 -16.48
C PRO A 212 7.76 -12.35 -16.04
N PHE A 213 6.84 -13.26 -16.35
CA PHE A 213 7.00 -14.71 -16.18
C PHE A 213 7.40 -15.36 -17.48
N ARG A 214 8.23 -16.41 -17.40
CA ARG A 214 8.57 -17.34 -18.47
C ARG A 214 8.16 -18.74 -18.06
N LEU A 215 7.29 -19.32 -18.87
CA LEU A 215 6.81 -20.69 -18.75
C LEU A 215 7.48 -21.52 -19.85
N ASP A 216 8.20 -22.57 -19.47
CA ASP A 216 8.72 -23.53 -20.44
C ASP A 216 7.77 -24.72 -20.50
N PHE A 217 7.42 -25.12 -21.71
CA PHE A 217 6.51 -26.22 -21.98
C PHE A 217 7.25 -27.41 -22.61
N PHE A 218 6.91 -28.59 -22.15
CA PHE A 218 7.24 -29.85 -22.84
C PHE A 218 5.94 -30.54 -23.25
N GLY A 219 5.57 -30.43 -24.54
CA GLY A 219 4.23 -30.76 -25.01
C GLY A 219 3.18 -29.91 -24.31
N ASP A 220 2.19 -30.55 -23.68
CA ASP A 220 1.10 -29.90 -22.92
C ASP A 220 1.38 -29.80 -21.42
N GLU A 221 2.62 -29.95 -20.98
CA GLU A 221 3.00 -29.86 -19.59
C GLU A 221 3.93 -28.66 -19.34
N VAL A 222 3.67 -27.90 -18.26
CA VAL A 222 4.53 -26.81 -17.82
C VAL A 222 5.72 -27.40 -17.07
N GLU A 223 6.89 -27.43 -17.72
CA GLU A 223 8.12 -27.99 -17.15
C GLU A 223 8.77 -27.06 -16.12
N SER A 224 8.77 -25.76 -16.37
CA SER A 224 9.35 -24.78 -15.47
C SER A 224 8.68 -23.42 -15.54
N LEU A 225 8.74 -22.70 -14.41
CA LEU A 225 8.25 -21.33 -14.25
C LEU A 225 9.37 -20.46 -13.70
N ARG A 226 9.58 -19.29 -14.30
CA ARG A 226 10.66 -18.37 -13.91
C ARG A 226 10.22 -16.91 -14.05
N ARG A 227 10.76 -16.01 -13.22
CA ARG A 227 10.81 -14.58 -13.53
C ARG A 227 12.02 -14.27 -14.39
N PHE A 228 11.94 -13.24 -15.22
CA PHE A 228 13.08 -12.77 -15.99
C PHE A 228 13.16 -11.25 -16.05
N GLU A 229 14.36 -10.74 -16.34
CA GLU A 229 14.62 -9.30 -16.51
C GLU A 229 14.34 -8.88 -17.95
N LEU A 230 13.60 -7.77 -18.12
CA LEU A 230 13.28 -7.23 -19.44
C LEU A 230 14.52 -6.80 -20.23
N SER A 231 15.48 -6.16 -19.55
CA SER A 231 16.68 -5.62 -20.22
C SER A 231 17.64 -6.68 -20.72
N SER A 232 17.82 -7.76 -19.97
CA SER A 232 18.76 -8.84 -20.31
C SER A 232 18.11 -10.09 -20.87
N GLN A 233 16.79 -10.23 -20.73
CA GLN A 233 16.02 -11.44 -21.05
C GLN A 233 16.45 -12.68 -20.25
N LEU A 234 17.26 -12.49 -19.20
CA LEU A 234 17.77 -13.57 -18.36
C LEU A 234 16.81 -13.89 -17.21
N SER A 235 16.63 -15.18 -16.96
CA SER A 235 15.83 -15.67 -15.83
C SER A 235 16.52 -15.34 -14.52
N THR A 236 15.75 -14.87 -13.52
CA THR A 236 16.26 -14.41 -12.23
C THR A 236 15.83 -15.30 -11.06
N GLU A 237 14.63 -15.88 -11.13
CA GLU A 237 14.04 -16.65 -10.03
C GLU A 237 13.21 -17.79 -10.57
N ARG A 238 13.30 -18.98 -9.95
CA ARG A 238 12.41 -20.12 -10.22
C ARG A 238 11.19 -20.06 -9.29
N LEU A 239 10.02 -20.37 -9.86
CA LEU A 239 8.73 -20.34 -9.16
C LEU A 239 8.08 -21.72 -9.24
N GLN A 240 7.20 -22.02 -8.28
CA GLN A 240 6.38 -23.25 -8.31
C GLN A 240 5.01 -23.00 -8.93
N SER A 241 4.50 -21.78 -8.79
CA SER A 241 3.25 -21.34 -9.39
C SER A 241 3.29 -19.85 -9.69
N VAL A 242 2.48 -19.43 -10.64
CA VAL A 242 2.28 -18.03 -11.01
C VAL A 242 0.80 -17.71 -11.10
N ARG A 243 0.46 -16.44 -10.83
CA ARG A 243 -0.87 -15.89 -11.00
C ARG A 243 -0.82 -14.81 -12.06
N ILE A 244 -1.56 -15.01 -13.13
CA ILE A 244 -1.65 -14.07 -14.23
C ILE A 244 -2.92 -13.26 -14.03
N VAL A 245 -2.73 -11.99 -13.65
CA VAL A 245 -3.81 -11.04 -13.35
C VAL A 245 -3.91 -10.06 -14.51
N PRO A 246 -5.09 -9.92 -15.12
CA PRO A 246 -5.33 -8.97 -16.22
C PRO A 246 -5.47 -7.54 -15.71
N ASN A 247 -5.63 -6.59 -16.64
CA ASN A 247 -6.02 -5.23 -16.28
C ASN A 247 -7.48 -5.23 -15.77
N LEU A 248 -7.63 -5.18 -14.45
CA LEU A 248 -8.95 -5.25 -13.80
C LEU A 248 -9.89 -4.08 -14.15
N LYS A 249 -9.38 -2.99 -14.73
CA LYS A 249 -10.21 -1.86 -15.19
C LYS A 249 -11.06 -2.21 -16.42
N ASN A 250 -10.57 -3.13 -17.27
CA ASN A 250 -11.22 -3.47 -18.54
C ASN A 250 -12.51 -4.30 -18.36
N PHE A 251 -12.81 -4.76 -17.15
CA PHE A 251 -14.00 -5.54 -16.84
C PHE A 251 -15.18 -4.61 -16.51
N ALA A 252 -15.69 -3.90 -17.52
CA ALA A 252 -16.78 -2.92 -17.38
C ALA A 252 -18.11 -3.54 -16.95
N SER A 253 -18.38 -4.80 -17.35
CA SER A 253 -19.60 -5.56 -17.04
C SER A 253 -19.63 -6.14 -15.64
N GLU A 254 -18.50 -6.16 -14.93
CA GLU A 254 -18.40 -6.76 -13.61
C GLU A 254 -18.92 -5.83 -12.50
N THR A 255 -19.36 -6.44 -11.42
CA THR A 255 -19.80 -5.70 -10.23
C THR A 255 -18.66 -4.86 -9.66
N LYS A 256 -18.87 -3.55 -9.57
CA LYS A 256 -17.94 -2.60 -8.96
C LYS A 256 -18.29 -2.36 -7.50
N VAL A 257 -17.28 -2.33 -6.65
CA VAL A 257 -17.39 -2.03 -5.22
C VAL A 257 -16.39 -0.94 -4.83
N THR A 258 -16.63 -0.26 -3.72
CA THR A 258 -15.67 0.68 -3.17
C THR A 258 -14.41 -0.06 -2.69
N ILE A 259 -13.30 0.64 -2.52
CA ILE A 259 -12.11 0.04 -1.86
C ILE A 259 -12.47 -0.46 -0.46
N ALA A 260 -13.31 0.25 0.27
CA ALA A 260 -13.74 -0.17 1.61
C ALA A 260 -14.54 -1.48 1.57
N GLY A 261 -15.44 -1.64 0.60
CA GLY A 261 -16.17 -2.88 0.37
C GLY A 261 -15.24 -4.03 -0.04
N TYR A 262 -14.26 -3.75 -0.93
CA TYR A 262 -13.29 -4.74 -1.40
C TYR A 262 -12.39 -5.30 -0.29
N VAL A 263 -11.85 -4.41 0.55
CA VAL A 263 -10.88 -4.78 1.60
C VAL A 263 -11.55 -5.55 2.74
N GLY A 264 -12.82 -5.32 3.01
CA GLY A 264 -13.56 -5.98 4.08
C GLY A 264 -13.10 -5.55 5.49
N ASP A 265 -12.75 -6.51 6.35
CA ASP A 265 -12.41 -6.23 7.76
C ASP A 265 -10.97 -5.74 7.92
N ALA A 266 -10.74 -4.45 7.70
CA ALA A 266 -9.47 -3.77 7.90
C ALA A 266 -9.53 -2.76 9.05
N VAL A 267 -8.35 -2.31 9.49
CA VAL A 267 -8.20 -1.15 10.38
C VAL A 267 -7.95 0.09 9.52
N TRP A 268 -8.84 1.08 9.62
CA TRP A 268 -8.75 2.32 8.88
C TRP A 268 -8.05 3.40 9.70
N TRP A 269 -6.96 3.95 9.18
CA TRP A 269 -6.24 5.08 9.75
C TRP A 269 -6.48 6.30 8.86
N MET A 270 -7.25 7.26 9.39
CA MET A 270 -7.67 8.43 8.63
C MET A 270 -6.89 9.66 9.11
N ASP A 271 -6.12 10.26 8.22
CA ASP A 271 -5.45 11.53 8.55
C ASP A 271 -6.49 12.64 8.76
N ASN A 272 -7.44 12.74 7.83
CA ASN A 272 -8.57 13.66 7.93
C ASN A 272 -9.80 13.03 7.23
N LEU A 273 -10.66 12.38 8.00
CA LEU A 273 -11.86 11.72 7.44
C LEU A 273 -12.79 12.73 6.74
N ASP A 274 -13.07 13.87 7.39
CA ASP A 274 -14.01 14.85 6.83
C ASP A 274 -13.48 15.46 5.51
N HIS A 275 -12.17 15.68 5.39
CA HIS A 275 -11.52 16.08 4.15
C HIS A 275 -11.66 14.99 3.07
N THR A 276 -11.36 13.75 3.41
CA THR A 276 -11.50 12.61 2.48
C THR A 276 -12.92 12.54 1.92
N LEU A 277 -13.93 12.60 2.79
CA LEU A 277 -15.34 12.56 2.38
C LEU A 277 -15.73 13.73 1.48
N ALA A 278 -15.28 14.94 1.82
CA ALA A 278 -15.51 16.14 1.00
C ALA A 278 -14.88 16.00 -0.40
N ARG A 279 -13.65 15.46 -0.50
CA ARG A 279 -12.97 15.21 -1.77
C ARG A 279 -13.72 14.19 -2.62
N LEU A 280 -14.19 13.07 -2.04
CA LEU A 280 -14.97 12.07 -2.76
C LEU A 280 -16.24 12.67 -3.38
N ASP A 281 -17.02 13.44 -2.62
CA ASP A 281 -18.27 14.03 -3.12
C ASP A 281 -18.01 15.20 -4.11
N GLU A 282 -16.95 15.97 -3.92
CA GLU A 282 -16.56 17.03 -4.84
C GLU A 282 -16.17 16.47 -6.21
N GLU A 283 -15.27 15.48 -6.24
CA GLU A 283 -14.82 14.86 -7.49
C GLU A 283 -15.97 14.12 -8.19
N ARG A 284 -16.86 13.44 -7.42
CA ARG A 284 -18.04 12.81 -7.96
C ARG A 284 -18.97 13.81 -8.61
N ARG A 285 -19.27 14.92 -7.95
CA ARG A 285 -20.15 15.97 -8.48
C ARG A 285 -19.57 16.55 -9.78
N LYS A 286 -18.27 16.81 -9.82
CA LYS A 286 -17.59 17.33 -11.02
C LYS A 286 -17.64 16.33 -12.18
N LEU A 287 -17.35 15.05 -11.91
CA LEU A 287 -17.39 13.98 -12.92
C LEU A 287 -18.78 13.85 -13.53
N LEU A 288 -19.80 13.75 -12.69
CA LEU A 288 -21.18 13.52 -13.17
C LEU A 288 -21.76 14.74 -13.89
N ALA A 289 -21.31 15.96 -13.57
CA ALA A 289 -21.73 17.17 -14.26
C ALA A 289 -21.15 17.29 -15.68
N GLU A 290 -19.99 16.67 -15.94
CA GLU A 290 -19.31 16.69 -17.24
C GLU A 290 -19.52 15.40 -18.05
N SER A 291 -20.21 14.39 -17.48
CA SER A 291 -20.37 13.04 -18.06
C SER A 291 -21.44 13.01 -19.13
N GLU A 292 -21.15 12.30 -20.22
CA GLU A 292 -22.14 11.93 -21.24
C GLU A 292 -23.04 10.77 -20.79
N ASN A 293 -22.54 9.92 -19.86
CA ASN A 293 -23.28 8.80 -19.28
C ASN A 293 -23.16 8.79 -17.72
N PRO A 294 -23.89 9.71 -17.02
CA PRO A 294 -23.77 9.85 -15.57
C PRO A 294 -24.11 8.58 -14.77
N ALA A 295 -25.01 7.74 -15.29
CA ALA A 295 -25.41 6.51 -14.61
C ALA A 295 -24.28 5.48 -14.57
N ASP A 296 -23.53 5.33 -15.65
CA ASP A 296 -22.39 4.44 -15.75
C ASP A 296 -21.20 4.96 -14.95
N ASP A 297 -20.86 6.24 -15.13
CA ASP A 297 -19.78 6.86 -14.35
C ASP A 297 -20.05 6.86 -12.85
N ALA A 298 -21.30 6.96 -12.42
CA ALA A 298 -21.68 6.84 -11.03
C ALA A 298 -21.33 5.48 -10.40
N GLN A 299 -21.31 4.41 -11.18
CA GLN A 299 -20.92 3.07 -10.73
C GLN A 299 -19.41 2.89 -10.63
N ARG A 300 -18.64 3.71 -11.36
CA ARG A 300 -17.18 3.64 -11.41
C ARG A 300 -16.50 4.37 -10.26
N VAL A 301 -17.26 5.17 -9.48
CA VAL A 301 -16.70 6.05 -8.47
C VAL A 301 -17.42 5.99 -7.14
N THR A 302 -16.65 6.16 -6.07
CA THR A 302 -17.11 6.15 -4.68
C THR A 302 -17.72 7.51 -4.31
N SER A 303 -18.85 7.50 -3.55
CA SER A 303 -19.36 8.66 -2.84
C SER A 303 -18.99 8.63 -1.37
N ALA A 304 -19.04 9.78 -0.69
CA ALA A 304 -18.86 9.84 0.76
C ALA A 304 -19.86 8.94 1.51
N LYS A 305 -21.10 8.89 1.05
CA LYS A 305 -22.15 8.02 1.64
C LYS A 305 -21.80 6.53 1.50
N ALA A 306 -21.33 6.10 0.32
CA ALA A 306 -20.93 4.71 0.09
C ALA A 306 -19.73 4.33 0.96
N PHE A 307 -18.68 5.18 1.01
CA PHE A 307 -17.52 4.97 1.86
C PHE A 307 -17.88 4.85 3.35
N LEU A 308 -18.73 5.74 3.86
CA LEU A 308 -19.19 5.70 5.26
C LEU A 308 -20.00 4.43 5.55
N GLY A 309 -20.87 4.01 4.63
CA GLY A 309 -21.65 2.78 4.76
C GLY A 309 -20.74 1.55 4.82
N ASP A 310 -19.78 1.42 3.90
CA ASP A 310 -18.88 0.27 3.83
C ASP A 310 -17.85 0.23 4.98
N THR A 311 -17.60 1.38 5.62
CA THR A 311 -16.74 1.46 6.82
C THR A 311 -17.54 1.47 8.14
N GLU A 312 -18.86 1.34 8.11
CA GLU A 312 -19.68 1.28 9.32
C GLU A 312 -19.32 0.04 10.16
N GLY A 313 -19.16 0.25 11.48
CA GLY A 313 -18.72 -0.81 12.40
C GLY A 313 -17.30 -1.34 12.17
N ARG A 314 -16.54 -0.73 11.26
CA ARG A 314 -15.12 -1.07 11.06
C ARG A 314 -14.24 -0.40 12.10
N ARG A 315 -13.07 -0.98 12.35
CA ARG A 315 -12.04 -0.46 13.22
C ARG A 315 -11.45 0.82 12.62
N MET A 316 -11.51 1.94 13.34
CA MET A 316 -11.08 3.24 12.80
C MET A 316 -10.26 4.04 13.80
N VAL A 317 -9.13 4.55 13.34
CA VAL A 317 -8.24 5.45 14.06
C VAL A 317 -8.17 6.79 13.32
N LEU A 318 -8.49 7.86 13.98
CA LEU A 318 -8.53 9.23 13.44
C LEU A 318 -7.33 10.02 13.95
N ARG A 319 -6.61 10.72 13.08
CA ARG A 319 -5.57 11.68 13.46
C ARG A 319 -6.11 13.08 13.68
N ARG A 320 -7.29 13.37 13.14
CA ARG A 320 -8.04 14.61 13.38
C ARG A 320 -9.48 14.26 13.69
N ALA A 321 -10.05 15.01 14.64
CA ALA A 321 -11.46 14.87 14.98
C ALA A 321 -12.35 14.93 13.75
N SER A 322 -13.37 14.09 13.70
CA SER A 322 -14.34 14.05 12.62
C SER A 322 -15.74 14.34 13.14
N VAL A 323 -16.47 15.20 12.42
CA VAL A 323 -17.89 15.47 12.69
C VAL A 323 -18.76 14.33 12.18
N LYS A 324 -18.34 13.67 11.12
CA LYS A 324 -19.09 12.57 10.49
C LYS A 324 -18.98 11.25 11.25
N ARG A 325 -17.87 11.05 11.96
CA ARG A 325 -17.65 9.88 12.81
C ARG A 325 -16.87 10.29 14.07
N PRO A 326 -17.57 10.80 15.10
CA PRO A 326 -16.92 11.21 16.34
C PRO A 326 -16.18 10.05 17.01
N ALA A 327 -15.03 10.36 17.60
CA ALA A 327 -14.27 9.37 18.35
C ALA A 327 -14.95 9.08 19.70
N GLU A 328 -14.94 7.81 20.06
CA GLU A 328 -15.43 7.31 21.36
C GLU A 328 -14.30 7.32 22.41
N VAL A 329 -13.06 7.19 21.93
CA VAL A 329 -11.85 7.17 22.76
C VAL A 329 -10.82 8.15 22.19
N GLN A 330 -10.14 8.90 23.05
CA GLN A 330 -9.04 9.78 22.68
C GLN A 330 -7.75 9.32 23.37
N VAL A 331 -6.67 9.15 22.58
CA VAL A 331 -5.36 8.72 23.06
C VAL A 331 -4.30 9.75 22.68
N ALA A 332 -3.63 10.34 23.68
CA ALA A 332 -2.56 11.30 23.49
C ALA A 332 -1.18 10.62 23.61
N PHE A 333 -0.29 10.89 22.66
CA PHE A 333 1.06 10.31 22.62
C PHE A 333 2.15 11.20 23.19
N ASN A 334 1.91 12.47 23.39
CA ASN A 334 2.85 13.45 23.95
C ASN A 334 4.19 13.53 23.22
N THR A 335 4.21 13.33 21.90
CA THR A 335 5.41 13.56 21.11
C THR A 335 5.53 15.03 20.74
N GLN A 336 6.77 15.50 20.54
CA GLN A 336 7.04 16.87 20.16
C GLN A 336 7.74 16.89 18.79
N PRO A 337 7.42 17.85 17.91
CA PRO A 337 8.17 18.03 16.68
C PRO A 337 9.62 18.43 17.02
N GLN A 338 10.55 17.97 16.21
CA GLN A 338 11.93 18.44 16.28
C GLN A 338 11.99 19.94 15.94
N MET A 339 12.85 20.67 16.62
CA MET A 339 13.13 22.06 16.30
C MET A 339 13.67 22.20 14.87
N ALA A 340 13.22 23.21 14.14
CA ALA A 340 13.71 23.48 12.79
C ALA A 340 15.18 23.93 12.84
N ILE A 341 16.08 23.11 12.35
CA ILE A 341 17.53 23.35 12.43
C ILE A 341 18.03 24.26 11.31
N ASN A 342 17.34 24.31 10.16
CA ASN A 342 17.66 25.16 9.00
C ASN A 342 19.14 25.12 8.57
N ARG A 343 19.78 23.93 8.59
CA ARG A 343 21.20 23.69 8.32
C ARG A 343 22.17 24.25 9.39
N GLN A 344 21.69 24.69 10.54
CA GLN A 344 22.52 25.13 11.65
C GLN A 344 22.84 23.92 12.55
N TYR A 345 23.86 23.17 12.17
CA TYR A 345 24.21 21.91 12.85
C TYR A 345 24.66 22.10 14.30
N ASP A 346 25.17 23.28 14.65
CA ASP A 346 25.52 23.61 16.03
C ASP A 346 24.29 23.59 16.95
N LEU A 347 23.14 24.12 16.48
CA LEU A 347 21.87 24.05 17.22
C LEU A 347 21.39 22.61 17.43
N LEU A 348 21.64 21.73 16.43
CA LEU A 348 21.34 20.30 16.59
C LEU A 348 22.19 19.66 17.66
N ALA A 349 23.50 19.93 17.67
CA ALA A 349 24.42 19.39 18.66
C ALA A 349 24.03 19.85 20.07
N GLU A 350 23.73 21.14 20.26
CA GLU A 350 23.27 21.70 21.54
C GLU A 350 21.94 21.06 22.01
N ASP A 351 20.95 20.86 21.13
CA ASP A 351 19.68 20.21 21.48
C ASP A 351 19.90 18.75 21.89
N ILE A 352 20.74 18.00 21.16
CA ILE A 352 21.09 16.60 21.49
C ILE A 352 21.78 16.53 22.85
N GLU A 353 22.76 17.40 23.12
CA GLU A 353 23.46 17.43 24.42
C GLU A 353 22.50 17.79 25.57
N ALA A 354 21.67 18.82 25.37
CA ALA A 354 20.67 19.23 26.37
C ALA A 354 19.68 18.12 26.72
N ARG A 355 19.20 17.38 25.70
CA ARG A 355 18.31 16.24 25.88
C ARG A 355 19.01 15.06 26.54
N ALA A 356 20.26 14.78 26.18
CA ALA A 356 21.06 13.74 26.80
C ALA A 356 21.24 13.99 28.30
N MET A 357 21.49 15.26 28.71
CA MET A 357 21.55 15.66 30.13
C MET A 357 20.23 15.46 30.88
N GLN A 358 19.10 15.50 30.17
CA GLN A 358 17.77 15.21 30.71
C GLN A 358 17.41 13.72 30.72
N GLY A 359 18.32 12.86 30.29
CA GLY A 359 18.15 11.40 30.26
C GLY A 359 17.46 10.88 29.00
N TYR A 360 17.32 11.68 27.94
CA TYR A 360 16.85 11.20 26.63
C TYR A 360 17.92 10.39 25.92
N THR A 361 17.47 9.43 25.12
CA THR A 361 18.36 8.65 24.23
C THR A 361 18.10 9.10 22.79
N THR A 362 19.16 9.46 22.08
CA THR A 362 19.13 9.75 20.64
C THR A 362 19.40 8.48 19.85
N TYR A 363 18.63 8.24 18.80
CA TYR A 363 18.75 7.10 17.90
C TYR A 363 19.06 7.56 16.48
#